data_a6ef35cf7719624129d373f55f955d8a
#
_entry.id   a6ef35cf7719624129d373f55f955d8a
#
_cell.length_a   1.000
_cell.length_b   1.000
_cell.length_c   1.000
_cell.angle_alpha   90.00
_cell.angle_beta   90.00
_cell.angle_gamma   90.00
#
_symmetry.space_group_name_H-M   'P 1'
#
loop_
_entity.id
_entity.type
_entity.pdbx_description
1 polymer ?
#
loop_
_entity_poly.entity_id
_entity_poly.type
_entity_poly.pdbx_seq_one_letter_code
_entity_poly.pdbx_strand_id
1 'polypeptide(L)'
;MLTFVDKRAVAGRFGAAAGHYDASARVQARIAAAMADRLAALNLPDGARVLEIGCGTGLLTAAALARLPRVGSWLATDIAPAMAAACRQRLAGDPRLSVAAMDGEGPCVAGPFDLVCSSLALQWFPDAGGALAAWRGLLAPGGALCVATLGVDTFAQWRAALAGAGAPGAGPAYPDAGTLSRWLGPGGRVERQDFVEHHADARHFLLALRGIGADYAPGRLPPSTLRRAMRLLEAAARPVSITYDVRWLLAL
;
A
#
# COMPACT_ATOMS: atom_id res chain seq x y z
N MET A 1 -13.17 -13.65 9.43
CA MET A 1 -13.34 -12.48 10.29
C MET A 1 -12.13 -11.61 10.06
N LEU A 2 -12.27 -10.48 9.35
CA LEU A 2 -11.18 -9.54 9.13
C LEU A 2 -10.76 -9.00 10.50
N THR A 3 -9.49 -9.03 10.79
CA THR A 3 -8.95 -8.53 12.06
C THR A 3 -9.22 -7.03 12.15
N PHE A 4 -9.80 -6.57 13.26
CA PHE A 4 -10.06 -5.16 13.48
C PHE A 4 -8.75 -4.36 13.38
N VAL A 5 -8.65 -3.50 12.38
CA VAL A 5 -7.49 -2.62 12.18
C VAL A 5 -7.74 -1.33 12.96
N ASP A 6 -6.90 -1.05 13.95
CA ASP A 6 -6.91 0.23 14.66
C ASP A 6 -6.16 1.28 13.83
N LYS A 7 -6.89 2.15 13.14
CA LYS A 7 -6.33 3.22 12.30
C LYS A 7 -5.42 4.18 13.08
N ARG A 8 -5.69 4.43 14.37
CA ARG A 8 -4.83 5.30 15.19
C ARG A 8 -3.49 4.64 15.46
N ALA A 9 -3.50 3.34 15.77
CA ALA A 9 -2.28 2.57 15.93
C ALA A 9 -1.47 2.49 14.62
N VAL A 10 -2.16 2.31 13.48
CA VAL A 10 -1.55 2.32 12.15
C VAL A 10 -0.90 3.69 11.88
N ALA A 11 -1.64 4.79 12.02
CA ALA A 11 -1.12 6.15 11.82
C ALA A 11 0.10 6.45 12.73
N GLY A 12 0.04 6.03 13.99
CA GLY A 12 1.14 6.20 14.94
C GLY A 12 2.43 5.47 14.52
N ARG A 13 2.31 4.22 14.03
CA ARG A 13 3.47 3.41 13.59
C ARG A 13 4.09 3.95 12.32
N PHE A 14 3.29 4.25 11.30
CA PHE A 14 3.78 4.87 10.08
C PHE A 14 4.38 6.25 10.37
N GLY A 15 3.74 7.05 11.22
CA GLY A 15 4.28 8.34 11.64
C GLY A 15 5.64 8.23 12.31
N ALA A 16 5.83 7.25 13.21
CA ALA A 16 7.12 6.99 13.86
C ALA A 16 8.19 6.50 12.87
N ALA A 17 7.80 5.79 11.80
CA ALA A 17 8.71 5.29 10.78
C ALA A 17 9.10 6.35 9.73
N ALA A 18 8.39 7.47 9.60
CA ALA A 18 8.52 8.41 8.48
C ALA A 18 9.97 8.85 8.20
N GLY A 19 10.77 9.09 9.23
CA GLY A 19 12.16 9.54 9.08
C GLY A 19 13.14 8.50 8.54
N HIS A 20 12.79 7.22 8.54
CA HIS A 20 13.66 6.12 8.08
C HIS A 20 12.94 5.12 7.16
N TYR A 21 11.68 5.38 6.83
CA TYR A 21 10.82 4.54 6.02
C TYR A 21 11.49 4.10 4.72
N ASP A 22 12.05 5.04 3.98
CA ASP A 22 12.62 4.80 2.64
C ASP A 22 13.81 3.83 2.64
N ALA A 23 14.59 3.81 3.72
CA ALA A 23 15.70 2.88 3.85
C ALA A 23 15.25 1.41 3.86
N SER A 24 14.00 1.16 4.29
CA SER A 24 13.38 -0.18 4.37
C SER A 24 12.32 -0.43 3.29
N ALA A 25 11.87 0.59 2.56
CA ALA A 25 10.73 0.56 1.64
C ALA A 25 11.10 0.15 0.19
N ARG A 26 12.03 -0.81 0.01
CA ARG A 26 12.54 -1.20 -1.31
C ARG A 26 11.45 -1.74 -2.24
N VAL A 27 10.63 -2.66 -1.73
CA VAL A 27 9.55 -3.24 -2.52
C VAL A 27 8.45 -2.21 -2.77
N GLN A 28 8.15 -1.34 -1.80
CA GLN A 28 7.19 -0.26 -1.95
C GLN A 28 7.61 0.72 -3.05
N ALA A 29 8.90 1.05 -3.13
CA ALA A 29 9.44 1.91 -4.19
C ALA A 29 9.30 1.25 -5.59
N ARG A 30 9.54 -0.06 -5.70
CA ARG A 30 9.34 -0.81 -6.95
C ARG A 30 7.87 -0.86 -7.37
N ILE A 31 6.97 -1.06 -6.40
CA ILE A 31 5.52 -1.07 -6.64
C ILE A 31 5.05 0.32 -7.05
N ALA A 32 5.52 1.38 -6.38
CA ALA A 32 5.21 2.77 -6.71
C ALA A 32 5.66 3.13 -8.14
N ALA A 33 6.87 2.70 -8.55
CA ALA A 33 7.36 2.89 -9.91
C ALA A 33 6.49 2.17 -10.93
N ALA A 34 6.15 0.89 -10.70
CA ALA A 34 5.29 0.11 -11.58
C ALA A 34 3.87 0.69 -11.65
N MET A 35 3.37 1.26 -10.54
CA MET A 35 2.09 1.96 -10.55
C MET A 35 2.16 3.24 -11.37
N ALA A 36 3.22 4.03 -11.22
CA ALA A 36 3.42 5.25 -11.99
C ALA A 36 3.46 4.97 -13.52
N ASP A 37 4.07 3.84 -13.93
CA ASP A 37 4.03 3.39 -15.34
C ASP A 37 2.60 3.07 -15.80
N ARG A 38 1.79 2.41 -14.94
CA ARG A 38 0.37 2.12 -15.22
C ARG A 38 -0.46 3.40 -15.30
N LEU A 39 -0.22 4.37 -14.40
CA LEU A 39 -0.89 5.68 -14.44
C LEU A 39 -0.52 6.45 -15.72
N ALA A 40 0.73 6.38 -16.17
CA ALA A 40 1.16 7.02 -17.41
C ALA A 40 0.53 6.41 -18.67
N ALA A 41 0.09 5.15 -18.59
CA ALA A 41 -0.64 4.50 -19.68
C ALA A 41 -2.14 4.86 -19.72
N LEU A 42 -2.65 5.57 -18.70
CA LEU A 42 -4.01 6.10 -18.71
C LEU A 42 -4.10 7.33 -19.63
N ASN A 43 -5.19 7.46 -20.36
CA ASN A 43 -5.44 8.64 -21.20
C ASN A 43 -6.07 9.76 -20.37
N LEU A 44 -5.29 10.34 -19.43
CA LEU A 44 -5.74 11.46 -18.62
C LEU A 44 -5.80 12.75 -19.44
N PRO A 45 -6.78 13.62 -19.20
CA PRO A 45 -6.85 14.92 -19.86
C PRO A 45 -5.68 15.84 -19.46
N ASP A 46 -5.34 16.80 -20.31
CA ASP A 46 -4.40 17.85 -19.95
C ASP A 46 -4.98 18.70 -18.81
N GLY A 47 -4.15 18.99 -17.81
CA GLY A 47 -4.61 19.67 -16.60
C GLY A 47 -5.35 18.77 -15.61
N ALA A 48 -5.28 17.45 -15.76
CA ALA A 48 -5.96 16.47 -14.90
C ALA A 48 -5.79 16.76 -13.41
N ARG A 49 -6.85 16.55 -12.65
CA ARG A 49 -6.90 16.65 -11.19
C ARG A 49 -6.78 15.25 -10.58
N VAL A 50 -5.77 15.06 -9.75
CA VAL A 50 -5.46 13.76 -9.16
C VAL A 50 -5.59 13.81 -7.64
N LEU A 51 -6.23 12.79 -7.06
CA LEU A 51 -6.24 12.50 -5.63
C LEU A 51 -5.44 11.23 -5.35
N GLU A 52 -4.41 11.34 -4.54
CA GLU A 52 -3.67 10.19 -4.01
C GLU A 52 -4.02 9.97 -2.53
N ILE A 53 -4.40 8.74 -2.19
CA ILE A 53 -4.79 8.34 -0.84
C ILE A 53 -3.73 7.39 -0.27
N GLY A 54 -3.17 7.75 0.90
CA GLY A 54 -2.07 7.02 1.52
C GLY A 54 -0.74 7.27 0.82
N CYS A 55 -0.35 8.53 0.66
CA CYS A 55 0.87 8.90 -0.08
C CYS A 55 2.17 8.48 0.63
N GLY A 56 2.13 8.18 1.93
CA GLY A 56 3.31 7.88 2.71
C GLY A 56 4.35 9.00 2.60
N THR A 57 5.60 8.62 2.39
CA THR A 57 6.72 9.57 2.16
C THR A 57 6.74 10.14 0.73
N GLY A 58 5.74 9.85 -0.13
CA GLY A 58 5.63 10.38 -1.49
C GLY A 58 6.36 9.55 -2.56
N LEU A 59 6.54 8.26 -2.36
CA LEU A 59 7.20 7.39 -3.36
C LEU A 59 6.40 7.33 -4.68
N LEU A 60 5.08 7.09 -4.61
CA LEU A 60 4.22 7.11 -5.80
C LEU A 60 4.08 8.53 -6.35
N THR A 61 3.85 9.52 -5.48
CA THR A 61 3.71 10.93 -5.87
C THR A 61 4.89 11.36 -6.74
N ALA A 62 6.14 11.11 -6.28
CA ALA A 62 7.35 11.47 -7.00
C ALA A 62 7.45 10.74 -8.35
N ALA A 63 7.23 9.42 -8.34
CA ALA A 63 7.33 8.61 -9.55
C ALA A 63 6.28 8.99 -10.60
N ALA A 64 5.05 9.29 -10.15
CA ALA A 64 3.94 9.65 -11.03
C ALA A 64 4.08 11.07 -11.60
N LEU A 65 4.43 12.07 -10.79
CA LEU A 65 4.62 13.46 -11.25
C LEU A 65 5.74 13.59 -12.29
N ALA A 66 6.77 12.74 -12.19
CA ALA A 66 7.83 12.66 -13.18
C ALA A 66 7.37 12.08 -14.53
N ARG A 67 6.35 11.19 -14.53
CA ARG A 67 5.82 10.53 -15.74
C ARG A 67 4.60 11.21 -16.34
N LEU A 68 3.93 12.06 -15.57
CA LEU A 68 2.69 12.72 -15.92
C LEU A 68 2.88 14.26 -15.94
N PRO A 69 3.67 14.80 -16.89
CA PRO A 69 4.00 16.24 -16.92
C PRO A 69 2.78 17.13 -17.19
N ARG A 70 1.70 16.58 -17.77
CA ARG A 70 0.47 17.31 -18.13
C ARG A 70 -0.59 17.34 -17.02
N VAL A 71 -0.36 16.66 -15.89
CA VAL A 71 -1.24 16.76 -14.71
C VAL A 71 -1.22 18.20 -14.18
N GLY A 72 -2.40 18.77 -13.96
CA GLY A 72 -2.56 20.15 -13.49
C GLY A 72 -2.48 20.28 -11.97
N SER A 73 -3.04 19.30 -11.22
CA SER A 73 -3.00 19.31 -9.76
C SER A 73 -2.97 17.90 -9.19
N TRP A 74 -2.20 17.72 -8.12
CA TRP A 74 -2.05 16.48 -7.38
C TRP A 74 -2.27 16.73 -5.90
N LEU A 75 -3.36 16.21 -5.34
CA LEU A 75 -3.61 16.23 -3.90
C LEU A 75 -3.16 14.89 -3.31
N ALA A 76 -2.02 14.89 -2.63
CA ALA A 76 -1.51 13.74 -1.89
C ALA A 76 -1.99 13.77 -0.45
N THR A 77 -2.52 12.65 0.05
CA THR A 77 -3.07 12.59 1.41
C THR A 77 -2.58 11.37 2.17
N ASP A 78 -2.41 11.51 3.48
CA ASP A 78 -2.06 10.40 4.36
C ASP A 78 -2.72 10.60 5.73
N ILE A 79 -3.12 9.50 6.39
CA ILE A 79 -3.70 9.56 7.74
C ILE A 79 -2.65 9.96 8.79
N ALA A 80 -1.36 9.67 8.55
CA ALA A 80 -0.25 10.04 9.43
C ALA A 80 0.33 11.41 9.02
N PRO A 81 0.18 12.47 9.85
CA PRO A 81 0.69 13.79 9.50
C PRO A 81 2.20 13.83 9.21
N ALA A 82 2.98 12.96 9.88
CA ALA A 82 4.43 12.89 9.65
C ALA A 82 4.76 12.33 8.26
N MET A 83 3.97 11.37 7.74
CA MET A 83 4.09 10.87 6.36
C MET A 83 3.75 11.97 5.37
N ALA A 84 2.62 12.66 5.54
CA ALA A 84 2.25 13.80 4.71
C ALA A 84 3.34 14.91 4.71
N ALA A 85 3.94 15.19 5.86
CA ALA A 85 5.04 16.14 5.96
C ALA A 85 6.29 15.68 5.18
N ALA A 86 6.65 14.40 5.27
CA ALA A 86 7.76 13.82 4.51
C ALA A 86 7.52 13.87 3.00
N CYS A 87 6.28 13.58 2.53
CA CYS A 87 5.90 13.73 1.14
C CYS A 87 6.05 15.18 0.65
N ARG A 88 5.56 16.15 1.42
CA ARG A 88 5.70 17.57 1.12
C ARG A 88 7.17 18.00 1.05
N GLN A 89 8.00 17.52 1.97
CA GLN A 89 9.43 17.84 1.96
C GLN A 89 10.15 17.23 0.76
N ARG A 90 9.84 15.97 0.40
CA ARG A 90 10.44 15.29 -0.75
C ARG A 90 10.21 16.04 -2.06
N LEU A 91 9.03 16.63 -2.24
CA LEU A 91 8.57 17.25 -3.48
C LEU A 91 8.41 18.76 -3.34
N ALA A 92 9.15 19.35 -2.38
CA ALA A 92 9.14 20.80 -2.18
C ALA A 92 9.47 21.54 -3.49
N GLY A 93 8.57 22.44 -3.90
CA GLY A 93 8.73 23.24 -5.12
C GLY A 93 8.00 22.71 -6.36
N ASP A 94 7.37 21.54 -6.35
CA ASP A 94 6.47 21.16 -7.44
C ASP A 94 5.14 21.93 -7.30
N PRO A 95 4.83 22.88 -8.23
CA PRO A 95 3.66 23.73 -8.10
C PRO A 95 2.33 22.99 -8.24
N ARG A 96 2.35 21.78 -8.77
CA ARG A 96 1.16 20.93 -8.95
C ARG A 96 0.73 20.25 -7.64
N LEU A 97 1.64 20.10 -6.67
CA LEU A 97 1.44 19.30 -5.48
C LEU A 97 0.82 20.08 -4.33
N SER A 98 -0.26 19.55 -3.80
CA SER A 98 -0.80 19.88 -2.48
C SER A 98 -0.77 18.65 -1.59
N VAL A 99 -0.44 18.79 -0.29
CA VAL A 99 -0.37 17.66 0.64
C VAL A 99 -1.18 17.95 1.88
N ALA A 100 -2.03 17.00 2.30
CA ALA A 100 -2.88 17.12 3.47
C ALA A 100 -2.88 15.84 4.33
N ALA A 101 -3.09 16.00 5.64
CA ALA A 101 -3.44 14.87 6.50
C ALA A 101 -4.94 14.57 6.35
N MET A 102 -5.30 13.32 6.01
CA MET A 102 -6.69 12.93 5.77
C MET A 102 -6.88 11.43 6.00
N ASP A 103 -8.02 11.06 6.60
CA ASP A 103 -8.47 9.67 6.62
C ASP A 103 -9.05 9.28 5.26
N GLY A 104 -8.38 8.37 4.56
CA GLY A 104 -8.80 7.95 3.23
C GLY A 104 -10.05 7.07 3.21
N GLU A 105 -10.49 6.50 4.34
CA GLU A 105 -11.75 5.73 4.41
C GLU A 105 -12.99 6.63 4.36
N GLY A 106 -12.87 7.85 4.86
CA GLY A 106 -13.89 8.88 4.78
C GLY A 106 -13.31 10.19 4.26
N PRO A 107 -12.96 10.28 2.96
CA PRO A 107 -12.26 11.44 2.43
C PRO A 107 -13.11 12.71 2.54
N CYS A 108 -12.57 13.74 3.20
CA CYS A 108 -13.22 15.03 3.39
C CYS A 108 -12.84 16.04 2.30
N VAL A 109 -12.85 15.59 1.05
CA VAL A 109 -12.54 16.43 -0.14
C VAL A 109 -13.68 16.38 -1.14
N ALA A 110 -13.83 17.46 -1.91
CA ALA A 110 -14.82 17.53 -2.97
C ALA A 110 -14.18 17.20 -4.33
N GLY A 111 -14.79 16.24 -5.04
CA GLY A 111 -14.48 15.98 -6.46
C GLY A 111 -14.99 17.11 -7.38
N PRO A 112 -14.98 16.89 -8.69
CA PRO A 112 -14.52 15.67 -9.32
C PRO A 112 -13.01 15.61 -9.51
N PHE A 113 -12.46 14.36 -9.52
CA PHE A 113 -11.08 14.08 -9.88
C PHE A 113 -11.04 13.22 -11.16
N ASP A 114 -10.07 13.48 -12.03
CA ASP A 114 -9.85 12.67 -13.22
C ASP A 114 -9.15 11.33 -12.90
N LEU A 115 -8.44 11.32 -11.78
CA LEU A 115 -7.79 10.11 -11.25
C LEU A 115 -7.86 10.10 -9.72
N VAL A 116 -8.29 8.98 -9.16
CA VAL A 116 -8.06 8.65 -7.76
C VAL A 116 -7.10 7.45 -7.70
N CYS A 117 -6.02 7.58 -6.96
CA CYS A 117 -5.03 6.52 -6.87
C CYS A 117 -4.58 6.26 -5.42
N SER A 118 -4.09 5.03 -5.16
CA SER A 118 -3.59 4.61 -3.86
C SER A 118 -2.60 3.47 -4.01
N SER A 119 -1.43 3.55 -3.37
CA SER A 119 -0.42 2.50 -3.39
C SER A 119 -0.17 1.95 -2.00
N LEU A 120 -0.53 0.68 -1.79
CA LEU A 120 -0.29 -0.07 -0.55
C LEU A 120 -0.87 0.58 0.73
N ALA A 121 -2.01 1.30 0.60
CA ALA A 121 -2.73 1.83 1.75
C ALA A 121 -4.03 1.06 2.04
N LEU A 122 -4.74 0.57 0.99
CA LEU A 122 -6.08 -0.03 1.10
C LEU A 122 -6.15 -1.19 2.11
N GLN A 123 -5.10 -1.99 2.25
CA GLN A 123 -5.05 -3.12 3.19
C GLN A 123 -5.11 -2.71 4.67
N TRP A 124 -4.97 -1.42 4.97
CA TRP A 124 -5.04 -0.87 6.33
C TRP A 124 -6.42 -0.32 6.69
N PHE A 125 -7.39 -0.40 5.77
CA PHE A 125 -8.73 0.13 6.00
C PHE A 125 -9.65 -0.95 6.58
N PRO A 126 -10.33 -0.68 7.71
CA PRO A 126 -11.36 -1.56 8.26
C PRO A 126 -12.47 -1.89 7.27
N ASP A 127 -12.95 -0.90 6.51
CA ASP A 127 -13.93 -1.05 5.42
C ASP A 127 -13.34 -0.65 4.07
N ALA A 128 -12.47 -1.51 3.54
CA ALA A 128 -11.84 -1.30 2.23
C ALA A 128 -12.88 -1.24 1.09
N GLY A 129 -13.98 -1.98 1.20
CA GLY A 129 -15.04 -1.97 0.19
C GLY A 129 -15.78 -0.64 0.16
N GLY A 130 -16.18 -0.12 1.33
CA GLY A 130 -16.79 1.19 1.46
C GLY A 130 -15.86 2.32 1.03
N ALA A 131 -14.58 2.23 1.36
CA ALA A 131 -13.56 3.19 0.90
C ALA A 131 -13.47 3.25 -0.63
N LEU A 132 -13.37 2.09 -1.31
CA LEU A 132 -13.35 2.05 -2.78
C LEU A 132 -14.61 2.65 -3.40
N ALA A 133 -15.79 2.40 -2.81
CA ALA A 133 -17.05 2.99 -3.27
C ALA A 133 -17.04 4.52 -3.09
N ALA A 134 -16.56 5.03 -1.95
CA ALA A 134 -16.41 6.45 -1.70
C ALA A 134 -15.45 7.11 -2.70
N TRP A 135 -14.29 6.47 -2.98
CA TRP A 135 -13.33 6.99 -3.93
C TRP A 135 -13.88 7.06 -5.37
N ARG A 136 -14.66 6.06 -5.78
CA ARG A 136 -15.36 6.10 -7.08
C ARG A 136 -16.35 7.26 -7.16
N GLY A 137 -17.02 7.60 -6.05
CA GLY A 137 -17.92 8.73 -5.98
C GLY A 137 -17.24 10.11 -6.13
N LEU A 138 -15.90 10.16 -6.02
CA LEU A 138 -15.12 11.38 -6.22
C LEU A 138 -14.64 11.56 -7.67
N LEU A 139 -14.85 10.57 -8.55
CA LEU A 139 -14.38 10.63 -9.92
C LEU A 139 -15.23 11.56 -10.79
N ALA A 140 -14.59 12.19 -11.73
CA ALA A 140 -15.23 12.85 -12.86
C ALA A 140 -15.88 11.78 -13.77
N PRO A 141 -16.89 12.14 -14.58
CA PRO A 141 -17.33 11.28 -15.67
C PRO A 141 -16.16 10.89 -16.58
N GLY A 142 -15.92 9.58 -16.75
CA GLY A 142 -14.75 9.05 -17.46
C GLY A 142 -13.44 9.10 -16.70
N GLY A 143 -13.46 9.46 -15.41
CA GLY A 143 -12.30 9.42 -14.54
C GLY A 143 -11.90 7.99 -14.17
N ALA A 144 -10.64 7.82 -13.74
CA ALA A 144 -10.06 6.52 -13.43
C ALA A 144 -9.81 6.32 -11.93
N LEU A 145 -10.05 5.11 -11.42
CA LEU A 145 -9.58 4.63 -10.14
C LEU A 145 -8.45 3.61 -10.35
N CYS A 146 -7.28 3.84 -9.79
CA CYS A 146 -6.15 2.93 -9.87
C CYS A 146 -5.57 2.66 -8.47
N VAL A 147 -5.61 1.40 -8.01
CA VAL A 147 -5.18 1.03 -6.65
C VAL A 147 -4.24 -0.15 -6.69
N ALA A 148 -3.12 -0.05 -5.99
CA ALA A 148 -2.26 -1.19 -5.65
C ALA A 148 -2.52 -1.61 -4.21
N THR A 149 -2.84 -2.89 -3.99
CA THR A 149 -3.01 -3.47 -2.65
C THR A 149 -2.38 -4.86 -2.57
N LEU A 150 -2.35 -5.44 -1.39
CA LEU A 150 -1.80 -6.76 -1.17
C LEU A 150 -2.92 -7.82 -1.25
N GLY A 151 -2.61 -8.95 -1.88
CA GLY A 151 -3.49 -10.09 -2.02
C GLY A 151 -3.12 -11.26 -1.11
N VAL A 152 -4.00 -12.26 -1.11
CA VAL A 152 -4.00 -13.42 -0.20
C VAL A 152 -2.69 -14.21 -0.17
N ASP A 153 -1.88 -14.19 -1.24
CA ASP A 153 -0.61 -14.92 -1.31
C ASP A 153 0.61 -14.12 -0.81
N THR A 154 0.39 -12.88 -0.35
CA THR A 154 1.46 -12.07 0.26
C THR A 154 2.07 -12.78 1.47
N PHE A 155 3.41 -12.81 1.53
CA PHE A 155 4.19 -13.50 2.57
C PHE A 155 3.93 -15.01 2.66
N ALA A 156 3.61 -15.68 1.54
CA ALA A 156 3.32 -17.13 1.52
C ALA A 156 4.41 -17.95 2.22
N GLN A 157 5.69 -17.63 2.00
CA GLN A 157 6.83 -18.33 2.61
C GLN A 157 6.86 -18.15 4.12
N TRP A 158 6.61 -16.92 4.61
CA TRP A 158 6.54 -16.64 6.04
C TRP A 158 5.33 -17.32 6.69
N ARG A 159 4.17 -17.30 6.04
CA ARG A 159 2.97 -17.98 6.53
C ARG A 159 3.15 -19.51 6.62
N ALA A 160 3.83 -20.09 5.64
CA ALA A 160 4.17 -21.51 5.66
C ALA A 160 5.11 -21.84 6.85
N ALA A 161 6.11 -20.99 7.10
CA ALA A 161 7.01 -21.12 8.24
C ALA A 161 6.28 -20.98 9.58
N LEU A 162 5.33 -20.03 9.70
CA LEU A 162 4.48 -19.86 10.88
C LEU A 162 3.59 -21.07 11.12
N ALA A 163 2.97 -21.61 10.08
CA ALA A 163 2.14 -22.82 10.18
C ALA A 163 2.96 -24.03 10.65
N GLY A 164 4.16 -24.24 10.10
CA GLY A 164 5.10 -25.28 10.52
C GLY A 164 5.63 -25.08 11.95
N ALA A 165 5.62 -23.84 12.44
CA ALA A 165 5.98 -23.53 13.83
C ALA A 165 4.81 -23.71 14.83
N GLY A 166 3.62 -24.09 14.36
CA GLY A 166 2.44 -24.27 15.19
C GLY A 166 1.57 -23.02 15.38
N ALA A 167 1.73 -22.03 14.51
CA ALA A 167 0.94 -20.79 14.52
C ALA A 167 0.27 -20.52 13.16
N PRO A 168 -0.59 -21.46 12.66
CA PRO A 168 -1.32 -21.23 11.41
C PRO A 168 -2.25 -20.02 11.57
N GLY A 169 -2.33 -19.18 10.51
CA GLY A 169 -3.17 -17.99 10.51
C GLY A 169 -2.60 -16.81 11.29
N ALA A 170 -1.40 -16.91 11.87
CA ALA A 170 -0.70 -15.76 12.42
C ALA A 170 -0.21 -14.83 11.30
N GLY A 171 -0.36 -13.52 11.52
CA GLY A 171 0.00 -12.49 10.55
C GLY A 171 -1.22 -11.82 9.91
N PRO A 172 -0.99 -10.82 9.03
CA PRO A 172 -2.08 -10.10 8.38
C PRO A 172 -2.82 -11.01 7.37
N ALA A 173 -4.14 -10.83 7.34
CA ALA A 173 -5.00 -11.44 6.33
C ALA A 173 -5.24 -10.44 5.20
N TYR A 174 -5.04 -10.89 3.97
CA TYR A 174 -5.29 -10.07 2.78
C TYR A 174 -6.44 -10.67 1.96
N PRO A 175 -7.20 -9.86 1.21
CA PRO A 175 -8.33 -10.32 0.42
C PRO A 175 -7.87 -11.15 -0.79
N ASP A 176 -8.72 -12.08 -1.21
CA ASP A 176 -8.59 -12.78 -2.49
C ASP A 176 -9.09 -11.92 -3.66
N ALA A 177 -8.82 -12.37 -4.89
CA ALA A 177 -9.22 -11.65 -6.10
C ALA A 177 -10.74 -11.48 -6.22
N GLY A 178 -11.53 -12.49 -5.80
CA GLY A 178 -12.98 -12.43 -5.83
C GLY A 178 -13.55 -11.38 -4.88
N THR A 179 -12.97 -11.27 -3.69
CA THR A 179 -13.31 -10.22 -2.71
C THR A 179 -12.98 -8.84 -3.24
N LEU A 180 -11.77 -8.66 -3.80
CA LEU A 180 -11.37 -7.38 -4.42
C LEU A 180 -12.24 -7.00 -5.60
N SER A 181 -12.64 -7.96 -6.45
CA SER A 181 -13.55 -7.72 -7.57
C SER A 181 -14.93 -7.28 -7.10
N ARG A 182 -15.46 -7.89 -6.03
CA ARG A 182 -16.74 -7.46 -5.44
C ARG A 182 -16.66 -6.04 -4.88
N TRP A 183 -15.59 -5.69 -4.20
CA TRP A 183 -15.39 -4.34 -3.66
C TRP A 183 -15.24 -3.29 -4.75
N LEU A 184 -14.51 -3.64 -5.82
CA LEU A 184 -14.29 -2.73 -6.94
C LEU A 184 -15.58 -2.50 -7.76
N GLY A 185 -16.48 -3.48 -7.78
CA GLY A 185 -17.76 -3.40 -8.46
C GLY A 185 -17.70 -3.60 -9.99
N PRO A 186 -18.84 -3.40 -10.68
CA PRO A 186 -18.95 -3.64 -12.11
C PRO A 186 -17.97 -2.77 -12.92
N GLY A 187 -17.44 -3.33 -14.01
CA GLY A 187 -16.48 -2.67 -14.90
C GLY A 187 -15.06 -2.60 -14.35
N GLY A 188 -14.86 -3.02 -13.10
CA GLY A 188 -13.52 -3.06 -12.51
C GLY A 188 -12.71 -4.28 -12.94
N ARG A 189 -11.38 -4.11 -13.01
CA ARG A 189 -10.41 -5.17 -13.34
C ARG A 189 -9.44 -5.35 -12.17
N VAL A 190 -9.15 -6.60 -11.81
CA VAL A 190 -8.17 -6.97 -10.79
C VAL A 190 -7.10 -7.83 -11.46
N GLU A 191 -5.88 -7.32 -11.47
CA GLU A 191 -4.71 -8.03 -12.00
C GLU A 191 -3.76 -8.41 -10.88
N ARG A 192 -2.95 -9.45 -11.09
CA ARG A 192 -1.91 -9.91 -10.16
C ARG A 192 -0.53 -9.62 -10.73
N GLN A 193 0.38 -9.17 -9.86
CA GLN A 193 1.80 -9.11 -10.13
C GLN A 193 2.57 -9.41 -8.84
N ASP A 194 3.45 -10.40 -8.89
CA ASP A 194 4.27 -10.74 -7.74
C ASP A 194 5.56 -9.91 -7.74
N PHE A 195 5.87 -9.37 -6.55
CA PHE A 195 7.16 -8.74 -6.29
C PHE A 195 7.90 -9.57 -5.25
N VAL A 196 9.09 -10.04 -5.62
CA VAL A 196 9.94 -10.79 -4.69
C VAL A 196 11.02 -9.87 -4.13
N GLU A 197 11.18 -9.92 -2.81
CA GLU A 197 12.26 -9.27 -2.08
C GLU A 197 13.15 -10.32 -1.42
N HIS A 198 14.47 -10.13 -1.53
CA HIS A 198 15.46 -11.02 -0.95
C HIS A 198 16.06 -10.38 0.29
N HIS A 199 16.11 -11.17 1.38
CA HIS A 199 16.68 -10.77 2.66
C HIS A 199 17.80 -11.74 3.02
N ALA A 200 18.86 -11.28 3.68
CA ALA A 200 19.96 -12.13 4.10
C ALA A 200 19.48 -13.31 4.97
N ASP A 201 18.51 -13.06 5.84
CA ASP A 201 17.89 -14.02 6.75
C ASP A 201 16.49 -13.57 7.19
N ALA A 202 15.81 -14.37 8.01
CA ALA A 202 14.50 -14.07 8.54
C ALA A 202 14.47 -12.83 9.45
N ARG A 203 15.58 -12.55 10.16
CA ARG A 203 15.70 -11.37 11.01
C ARG A 203 15.69 -10.09 10.17
N HIS A 204 16.41 -10.05 9.05
CA HIS A 204 16.45 -8.90 8.15
C HIS A 204 15.06 -8.64 7.53
N PHE A 205 14.31 -9.70 7.17
CA PHE A 205 12.93 -9.56 6.74
C PHE A 205 12.06 -8.89 7.82
N LEU A 206 12.09 -9.38 9.05
CA LEU A 206 11.29 -8.82 10.14
C LEU A 206 11.69 -7.39 10.50
N LEU A 207 13.00 -7.07 10.41
CA LEU A 207 13.49 -5.70 10.61
C LEU A 207 13.01 -4.77 9.49
N ALA A 208 12.97 -5.24 8.24
CA ALA A 208 12.44 -4.45 7.12
C ALA A 208 10.95 -4.12 7.32
N LEU A 209 10.12 -5.09 7.74
CA LEU A 209 8.72 -4.84 8.07
C LEU A 209 8.55 -3.82 9.19
N ARG A 210 9.38 -3.91 10.25
CA ARG A 210 9.37 -2.95 11.34
C ARG A 210 9.81 -1.57 10.87
N GLY A 211 10.82 -1.50 10.00
CA GLY A 211 11.36 -0.25 9.45
C GLY A 211 10.32 0.56 8.66
N ILE A 212 9.35 -0.11 8.03
CA ILE A 212 8.23 0.55 7.35
C ILE A 212 6.97 0.70 8.23
N GLY A 213 7.01 0.34 9.51
CA GLY A 213 5.84 0.37 10.39
C GLY A 213 4.76 -0.68 10.12
N ALA A 214 5.07 -1.68 9.28
CA ALA A 214 4.13 -2.73 8.86
C ALA A 214 4.21 -4.00 9.74
N ASP A 215 4.86 -3.95 10.90
CA ASP A 215 4.98 -5.05 11.86
C ASP A 215 3.69 -5.28 12.69
N TYR A 216 2.56 -4.73 12.22
CA TYR A 216 1.26 -4.93 12.83
C TYR A 216 0.80 -6.37 12.66
N ALA A 217 0.97 -7.17 13.73
CA ALA A 217 0.35 -8.47 13.85
C ALA A 217 -0.58 -8.46 15.06
N PRO A 218 -1.86 -8.78 14.92
CA PRO A 218 -2.73 -8.99 16.07
C PRO A 218 -2.24 -10.23 16.84
N GLY A 219 -1.83 -10.02 18.07
CA GLY A 219 -1.31 -11.05 18.96
C GLY A 219 0.22 -11.19 18.92
N ARG A 220 0.83 -11.25 20.10
CA ARG A 220 2.27 -11.55 20.24
C ARG A 220 2.47 -13.06 20.15
N LEU A 221 3.21 -13.50 19.14
CA LEU A 221 3.70 -14.86 19.08
C LEU A 221 4.64 -15.16 20.28
N PRO A 222 4.55 -16.35 20.89
CA PRO A 222 5.55 -16.78 21.85
C PRO A 222 6.96 -16.72 21.23
N PRO A 223 7.98 -16.25 21.96
CA PRO A 223 9.34 -16.16 21.42
C PRO A 223 9.88 -17.51 20.87
N SER A 224 9.48 -18.63 21.45
CA SER A 224 9.84 -19.97 20.95
C SER A 224 9.25 -20.26 19.57
N THR A 225 7.97 -19.95 19.36
CA THR A 225 7.27 -20.09 18.09
C THR A 225 7.89 -19.19 17.02
N LEU A 226 8.17 -17.92 17.35
CA LEU A 226 8.82 -17.00 16.43
C LEU A 226 10.19 -17.51 16.00
N ARG A 227 11.04 -17.94 16.94
CA ARG A 227 12.37 -18.51 16.62
C ARG A 227 12.26 -19.76 15.75
N ARG A 228 11.25 -20.61 16.00
CA ARG A 228 11.02 -21.81 15.18
C ARG A 228 10.61 -21.43 13.76
N ALA A 229 9.70 -20.48 13.58
CA ALA A 229 9.28 -19.98 12.27
C ALA A 229 10.46 -19.38 11.49
N MET A 230 11.30 -18.57 12.13
CA MET A 230 12.50 -18.01 11.50
C MET A 230 13.44 -19.11 10.98
N ARG A 231 13.72 -20.15 11.80
CA ARG A 231 14.55 -21.28 11.37
C ARG A 231 13.93 -22.03 10.18
N LEU A 232 12.62 -22.26 10.20
CA LEU A 232 11.92 -22.92 9.09
C LEU A 232 11.97 -22.12 7.80
N LEU A 233 11.80 -20.81 7.89
CA LEU A 233 11.93 -19.91 6.75
C LEU A 233 13.34 -19.95 6.14
N GLU A 234 14.38 -19.93 6.98
CA GLU A 234 15.77 -19.94 6.56
C GLU A 234 16.22 -21.32 6.04
N ALA A 235 15.62 -22.41 6.54
CA ALA A 235 15.89 -23.77 6.05
C ALA A 235 15.33 -24.00 4.63
N ALA A 236 14.29 -23.25 4.24
CA ALA A 236 13.70 -23.36 2.91
C ALA A 236 14.56 -22.69 1.83
N ALA A 237 15.19 -21.56 2.13
CA ALA A 237 16.09 -20.85 1.22
C ALA A 237 16.98 -19.83 1.93
N ARG A 238 18.21 -19.66 1.48
CA ARG A 238 19.12 -18.54 1.82
C ARG A 238 19.77 -18.01 0.54
N PRO A 239 19.62 -16.72 0.21
CA PRO A 239 18.89 -15.69 0.93
C PRO A 239 17.39 -16.00 1.01
N VAL A 240 16.73 -15.48 2.05
CA VAL A 240 15.29 -15.63 2.24
C VAL A 240 14.55 -14.82 1.19
N SER A 241 13.68 -15.46 0.42
CA SER A 241 12.85 -14.83 -0.60
C SER A 241 11.44 -14.66 -0.08
N ILE A 242 10.93 -13.44 -0.13
CA ILE A 242 9.58 -13.09 0.34
C ILE A 242 8.77 -12.53 -0.83
N THR A 243 7.62 -13.13 -1.09
CA THR A 243 6.71 -12.72 -2.15
C THR A 243 5.65 -11.77 -1.62
N TYR A 244 5.49 -10.66 -2.32
CA TYR A 244 4.38 -9.71 -2.19
C TYR A 244 3.44 -9.95 -3.37
N ASP A 245 2.25 -10.51 -3.12
CA ASP A 245 1.17 -10.67 -4.09
C ASP A 245 0.48 -9.32 -4.24
N VAL A 246 0.89 -8.52 -5.23
CA VAL A 246 0.30 -7.21 -5.49
C VAL A 246 -0.91 -7.36 -6.41
N ARG A 247 -2.01 -6.74 -6.00
CA ARG A 247 -3.25 -6.66 -6.77
C ARG A 247 -3.44 -5.24 -7.28
N TRP A 248 -3.49 -5.12 -8.59
CA TRP A 248 -3.79 -3.88 -9.30
C TRP A 248 -5.29 -3.83 -9.55
N LEU A 249 -5.96 -2.82 -9.00
CA LEU A 249 -7.37 -2.56 -9.17
C LEU A 249 -7.52 -1.36 -10.12
N LEU A 250 -8.23 -1.54 -11.21
CA LEU A 250 -8.49 -0.49 -12.20
C LEU A 250 -9.99 -0.44 -12.49
N ALA A 251 -10.59 0.74 -12.39
CA ALA A 251 -11.93 1.05 -12.89
C ALA A 251 -11.86 2.36 -13.70
N LEU A 252 -12.53 2.38 -14.85
CA LEU A 252 -12.60 3.48 -15.80
C LEU A 252 -14.05 3.95 -15.95
#